data_95b19e073e2598f77103c68e9b905d98
#
_entry.id   95b19e073e2598f77103c68e9b905d98
#
_cell.length_a   1.000
_cell.length_b   1.000
_cell.length_c   1.000
_cell.angle_alpha   90.00
_cell.angle_beta   90.00
_cell.angle_gamma   90.00
#
_symmetry.space_group_name_H-M   'P 1'
#
loop_
_entity.id
_entity.type
_entity.pdbx_description
1 polymer ?
#
loop_
_entity_poly.entity_id
_entity_poly.type
_entity_poly.pdbx_seq_one_letter_code
_entity_poly.pdbx_strand_id
1 'polypeptide(L)'
;MIGKQRLWQTSVVGLLLASFSLFSVLYMEQIERRMLEWFMVLRPGTMISSLWQSPAMDINVDLYIFNWTNSEKFSDPTVKPRFEELGPYRFTERMQKVNVEWHDENSTVSYRRRSRFDFDPKLSAGRPSDPIVAPNLLIVGLYQKMVMWSPMLRSLMLLALNIYGKEQAMIRPASDWMFDGFDTPMIKMSKMVPPSLVPEMKFPYEKIGYAYPRNGSMEIYGHHNVYTGRDEFRKLGQIARWRYNNVTEASPRCKLKGSAGEFHPIPLVKGRPISYFLPDLCRELQVDYSGTTIFEGIEAYVYRGSARNMANGTDNPDNSCYCQDNCQEVRSGLLNISSCWYGAPVFASYPHFYKADPYYGEQVEGMKPDKDRHEMVIMLEPKTGMVLEIKARIMANLLVEPKTHLIYRTARRTFFPLIWADYNVRITDDLLGYVKLMPILEFVGKICGILGVVLGVLMVFWYPHQMIWQKSLMHKIEISSIETNRSLEPVKNNDVEDSPLLKGLKYIGAKDAVGNGN
;
A
#
# COMPACT_ATOMS: atom_id res chain seq x y z
N MET A 1 -18.13 38.95 -48.81
CA MET A 1 -17.30 39.19 -47.59
C MET A 1 -17.57 38.17 -46.49
N ILE A 2 -18.80 37.85 -46.14
CA ILE A 2 -19.20 36.93 -45.04
C ILE A 2 -18.60 35.51 -45.20
N GLY A 3 -18.54 34.97 -46.44
CA GLY A 3 -17.96 33.63 -46.66
C GLY A 3 -16.45 33.53 -46.40
N LYS A 4 -15.66 34.56 -46.77
CA LYS A 4 -14.21 34.60 -46.56
C LYS A 4 -13.87 34.69 -45.05
N GLN A 5 -14.64 35.47 -44.29
CA GLN A 5 -14.46 35.63 -42.86
C GLN A 5 -14.76 34.33 -42.11
N ARG A 6 -15.84 33.60 -42.45
CA ARG A 6 -16.16 32.27 -41.86
C ARG A 6 -15.10 31.22 -42.18
N LEU A 7 -14.61 31.16 -43.43
CA LEU A 7 -13.56 30.22 -43.83
C LEU A 7 -12.23 30.47 -43.10
N TRP A 8 -11.83 31.75 -42.92
CA TRP A 8 -10.65 32.11 -42.14
C TRP A 8 -10.80 31.70 -40.66
N GLN A 9 -11.98 31.95 -40.05
CA GLN A 9 -12.30 31.51 -38.69
C GLN A 9 -12.17 30.01 -38.54
N THR A 10 -12.61 29.20 -39.50
CA THR A 10 -12.49 27.74 -39.51
C THR A 10 -11.03 27.30 -39.48
N SER A 11 -10.14 27.93 -40.25
CA SER A 11 -8.71 27.60 -40.25
C SER A 11 -8.03 27.98 -38.96
N VAL A 12 -8.39 29.10 -38.33
CA VAL A 12 -7.87 29.51 -37.01
C VAL A 12 -8.31 28.52 -35.93
N VAL A 13 -9.59 28.13 -35.91
CA VAL A 13 -10.10 27.11 -34.97
C VAL A 13 -9.39 25.78 -35.21
N GLY A 14 -9.20 25.38 -36.47
CA GLY A 14 -8.45 24.18 -36.83
C GLY A 14 -7.01 24.19 -36.31
N LEU A 15 -6.31 25.33 -36.44
CA LEU A 15 -4.94 25.48 -35.92
C LEU A 15 -4.89 25.37 -34.37
N LEU A 16 -5.83 26.02 -33.69
CA LEU A 16 -5.93 25.95 -32.23
C LEU A 16 -6.24 24.52 -31.77
N LEU A 17 -7.17 23.83 -32.44
CA LEU A 17 -7.52 22.45 -32.14
C LEU A 17 -6.34 21.53 -32.36
N ALA A 18 -5.65 21.63 -33.51
CA ALA A 18 -4.46 20.80 -33.79
C ALA A 18 -3.36 21.03 -32.78
N SER A 19 -3.07 22.30 -32.45
CA SER A 19 -2.02 22.65 -31.48
C SER A 19 -2.35 22.14 -30.06
N PHE A 20 -3.58 22.34 -29.59
CA PHE A 20 -4.03 21.85 -28.29
C PHE A 20 -4.01 20.32 -28.21
N SER A 21 -4.51 19.64 -29.26
CA SER A 21 -4.53 18.19 -29.32
C SER A 21 -3.10 17.60 -29.38
N LEU A 22 -2.22 18.21 -30.17
CA LEU A 22 -0.80 17.81 -30.20
C LEU A 22 -0.12 17.99 -28.84
N PHE A 23 -0.34 19.14 -28.20
CA PHE A 23 0.14 19.38 -26.85
C PHE A 23 -0.39 18.31 -25.88
N SER A 24 -1.68 18.01 -25.92
CA SER A 24 -2.30 16.97 -25.07
C SER A 24 -1.66 15.59 -25.29
N VAL A 25 -1.42 15.19 -26.54
CA VAL A 25 -0.78 13.89 -26.85
C VAL A 25 0.67 13.84 -26.37
N LEU A 26 1.45 14.90 -26.59
CA LEU A 26 2.87 14.96 -26.23
C LEU A 26 3.09 14.98 -24.70
N TYR A 27 2.17 15.61 -23.96
CA TYR A 27 2.29 15.82 -22.52
C TYR A 27 1.31 14.98 -21.70
N MET A 28 0.62 14.00 -22.31
CA MET A 28 -0.40 13.18 -21.64
C MET A 28 0.12 12.54 -20.35
N GLU A 29 1.29 11.92 -20.39
CA GLU A 29 1.88 11.25 -19.22
C GLU A 29 2.20 12.24 -18.08
N GLN A 30 2.70 13.44 -18.42
CA GLN A 30 2.96 14.48 -17.42
C GLN A 30 1.68 15.03 -16.81
N ILE A 31 0.64 15.20 -17.63
CA ILE A 31 -0.68 15.66 -17.20
C ILE A 31 -1.29 14.62 -16.27
N GLU A 32 -1.33 13.36 -16.68
CA GLU A 32 -1.84 12.24 -15.89
C GLU A 32 -1.13 12.16 -14.54
N ARG A 33 0.20 12.19 -14.53
CA ARG A 33 0.99 12.17 -13.31
C ARG A 33 0.65 13.34 -12.38
N ARG A 34 0.54 14.56 -12.91
CA ARG A 34 0.17 15.73 -12.09
C ARG A 34 -1.25 15.63 -11.54
N MET A 35 -2.17 15.09 -12.31
CA MET A 35 -3.54 14.83 -11.85
C MET A 35 -3.55 13.76 -10.74
N LEU A 36 -2.81 12.68 -10.89
CA LEU A 36 -2.67 11.65 -9.85
C LEU A 36 -2.02 12.22 -8.57
N GLU A 37 -0.92 12.97 -8.70
CA GLU A 37 -0.27 13.63 -7.57
C GLU A 37 -1.29 14.54 -6.85
N TRP A 38 -2.04 15.37 -7.58
CA TRP A 38 -3.04 16.25 -7.00
C TRP A 38 -4.18 15.51 -6.29
N PHE A 39 -4.66 14.41 -6.89
CA PHE A 39 -5.73 13.57 -6.36
C PHE A 39 -5.30 12.82 -5.10
N MET A 40 -4.06 12.30 -5.06
CA MET A 40 -3.56 11.49 -3.95
C MET A 40 -3.14 12.28 -2.73
N VAL A 41 -2.90 13.59 -2.83
CA VAL A 41 -2.59 14.43 -1.67
C VAL A 41 -3.71 14.35 -0.63
N LEU A 42 -3.35 13.99 0.60
CA LEU A 42 -4.31 13.91 1.70
C LEU A 42 -4.81 15.30 2.11
N ARG A 43 -6.12 15.50 2.03
CA ARG A 43 -6.81 16.72 2.44
C ARG A 43 -8.12 16.37 3.13
N PRO A 44 -8.57 17.18 4.12
CA PRO A 44 -9.85 16.93 4.77
C PRO A 44 -11.00 16.93 3.76
N GLY A 45 -11.94 15.98 3.92
CA GLY A 45 -13.16 15.90 3.11
C GLY A 45 -12.99 15.37 1.68
N THR A 46 -11.80 14.89 1.28
CA THR A 46 -11.60 14.28 -0.05
C THR A 46 -11.93 12.79 -0.03
N MET A 47 -12.26 12.24 -1.22
CA MET A 47 -12.50 10.79 -1.38
C MET A 47 -11.29 9.98 -0.94
N ILE A 48 -10.07 10.40 -1.31
CA ILE A 48 -8.85 9.70 -0.93
C ILE A 48 -8.63 9.68 0.58
N SER A 49 -8.95 10.77 1.28
CA SER A 49 -8.85 10.81 2.74
C SER A 49 -9.88 9.90 3.43
N SER A 50 -11.08 9.75 2.87
CA SER A 50 -12.10 8.82 3.38
C SER A 50 -11.68 7.37 3.19
N LEU A 51 -11.15 7.02 2.00
CA LEU A 51 -10.59 5.69 1.73
C LEU A 51 -9.36 5.39 2.59
N TRP A 52 -8.54 6.39 2.86
CA TRP A 52 -7.39 6.26 3.76
C TRP A 52 -7.81 6.04 5.23
N GLN A 53 -8.89 6.70 5.69
CA GLN A 53 -9.43 6.53 7.05
C GLN A 53 -10.05 5.14 7.25
N SER A 54 -10.78 4.64 6.26
CA SER A 54 -11.44 3.33 6.26
C SER A 54 -11.13 2.62 4.95
N PRO A 55 -10.00 1.92 4.87
CA PRO A 55 -9.60 1.26 3.63
C PRO A 55 -10.63 0.23 3.16
N ALA A 56 -11.04 0.34 1.90
CA ALA A 56 -11.87 -0.65 1.24
C ALA A 56 -10.98 -1.78 0.70
N MET A 57 -10.41 -2.58 1.61
CA MET A 57 -9.53 -3.71 1.28
C MET A 57 -9.94 -4.92 2.13
N ASP A 58 -9.80 -6.10 1.54
CA ASP A 58 -9.98 -7.35 2.28
C ASP A 58 -8.72 -7.65 3.07
N ILE A 59 -8.83 -7.57 4.39
CA ILE A 59 -7.71 -7.82 5.31
C ILE A 59 -8.01 -9.09 6.10
N ASN A 60 -7.24 -10.12 5.83
CA ASN A 60 -7.32 -11.40 6.53
C ASN A 60 -6.01 -11.66 7.27
N VAL A 61 -6.11 -12.19 8.46
CA VAL A 61 -4.96 -12.54 9.30
C VAL A 61 -5.07 -14.00 9.67
N ASP A 62 -4.17 -14.82 9.16
CA ASP A 62 -4.03 -16.22 9.53
C ASP A 62 -2.97 -16.32 10.63
N LEU A 63 -3.39 -16.73 11.82
CA LEU A 63 -2.51 -16.96 12.95
C LEU A 63 -2.17 -18.43 13.06
N TYR A 64 -0.89 -18.71 13.27
CA TYR A 64 -0.37 -20.05 13.53
C TYR A 64 0.37 -20.04 14.87
N ILE A 65 -0.01 -20.92 15.79
CA ILE A 65 0.54 -20.99 17.14
C ILE A 65 1.40 -22.24 17.25
N PHE A 66 2.55 -22.12 17.91
CA PHE A 66 3.43 -23.23 18.18
C PHE A 66 3.08 -23.89 19.51
N ASN A 67 2.63 -25.14 19.45
CA ASN A 67 2.36 -26.00 20.61
C ASN A 67 3.63 -26.72 21.04
N TRP A 68 4.07 -26.53 22.27
CA TRP A 68 5.28 -27.14 22.83
C TRP A 68 4.98 -28.57 23.34
N THR A 69 5.29 -29.59 22.54
CA THR A 69 4.81 -30.97 22.73
C THR A 69 5.60 -31.78 23.74
N ASN A 70 6.81 -31.37 24.14
CA ASN A 70 7.67 -32.09 25.10
C ASN A 70 8.12 -31.21 26.26
N SER A 71 7.25 -30.35 26.76
CA SER A 71 7.54 -29.38 27.82
C SER A 71 7.98 -30.05 29.14
N GLU A 72 7.54 -31.27 29.41
CA GLU A 72 7.90 -32.07 30.58
C GLU A 72 9.38 -32.46 30.60
N LYS A 73 10.05 -32.54 29.44
CA LYS A 73 11.47 -32.89 29.31
C LYS A 73 12.40 -31.68 29.34
N PHE A 74 11.86 -30.49 29.56
CA PHE A 74 12.64 -29.25 29.49
C PHE A 74 13.79 -29.15 30.49
N SER A 75 13.70 -29.82 31.62
CA SER A 75 14.76 -29.86 32.64
C SER A 75 16.02 -30.61 32.16
N ASP A 76 15.92 -31.41 31.11
CA ASP A 76 17.04 -32.11 30.49
C ASP A 76 17.67 -31.23 29.39
N PRO A 77 18.89 -30.71 29.61
CA PRO A 77 19.54 -29.81 28.64
C PRO A 77 19.98 -30.53 27.34
N THR A 78 19.91 -31.87 27.30
CA THR A 78 20.24 -32.65 26.10
C THR A 78 19.07 -32.77 25.15
N VAL A 79 17.83 -32.53 25.62
CA VAL A 79 16.60 -32.63 24.85
C VAL A 79 16.27 -31.27 24.20
N LYS A 80 16.11 -31.26 22.89
CA LYS A 80 15.65 -30.07 22.17
C LYS A 80 14.15 -29.86 22.41
N PRO A 81 13.70 -28.61 22.63
CA PRO A 81 12.28 -28.28 22.62
C PRO A 81 11.63 -28.64 21.27
N ARG A 82 10.49 -29.32 21.32
CA ARG A 82 9.75 -29.76 20.14
C ARG A 82 8.45 -28.99 20.01
N PHE A 83 8.25 -28.39 18.85
CA PHE A 83 7.07 -27.58 18.56
C PHE A 83 6.28 -28.16 17.40
N GLU A 84 4.95 -28.11 17.52
CA GLU A 84 4.00 -28.41 16.48
C GLU A 84 3.26 -27.14 16.10
N GLU A 85 3.21 -26.82 14.79
CA GLU A 85 2.45 -25.69 14.27
C GLU A 85 0.98 -26.05 14.20
N LEU A 86 0.12 -25.26 14.84
CA LEU A 86 -1.32 -25.37 14.82
C LEU A 86 -1.94 -24.12 14.14
N GLY A 87 -2.97 -24.33 13.34
CA GLY A 87 -3.63 -23.28 12.56
C GLY A 87 -3.79 -23.66 11.08
N PRO A 88 -4.23 -22.77 10.18
CA PRO A 88 -4.50 -21.36 10.48
C PRO A 88 -5.75 -21.17 11.37
N TYR A 89 -5.66 -20.18 12.25
CA TYR A 89 -6.79 -19.53 12.89
C TYR A 89 -7.05 -18.24 12.15
N ARG A 90 -8.09 -18.19 11.31
CA ARG A 90 -8.36 -17.04 10.44
C ARG A 90 -9.21 -16.00 11.12
N PHE A 91 -8.79 -14.75 10.97
CA PHE A 91 -9.52 -13.56 11.40
C PHE A 91 -9.65 -12.59 10.23
N THR A 92 -10.81 -11.94 10.14
CA THR A 92 -10.98 -10.78 9.25
C THR A 92 -10.77 -9.52 10.06
N GLU A 93 -9.88 -8.64 9.60
CA GLU A 93 -9.61 -7.36 10.24
C GLU A 93 -10.43 -6.24 9.59
N ARG A 94 -11.10 -5.45 10.43
CA ARG A 94 -11.71 -4.18 10.07
C ARG A 94 -10.93 -3.05 10.72
N MET A 95 -10.22 -2.29 9.89
CA MET A 95 -9.34 -1.21 10.35
C MET A 95 -9.96 0.16 10.09
N GLN A 96 -9.81 1.06 11.04
CA GLN A 96 -10.18 2.46 10.92
C GLN A 96 -9.11 3.35 11.53
N LYS A 97 -8.89 4.52 10.92
CA LYS A 97 -8.12 5.61 11.53
C LYS A 97 -9.09 6.56 12.21
N VAL A 98 -8.87 6.78 13.50
CA VAL A 98 -9.71 7.58 14.38
C VAL A 98 -8.88 8.71 14.99
N ASN A 99 -9.55 9.72 15.57
CA ASN A 99 -8.89 10.89 16.16
C ASN A 99 -7.94 11.55 15.14
N VAL A 100 -8.48 11.84 13.95
CA VAL A 100 -7.71 12.42 12.84
C VAL A 100 -7.60 13.92 13.04
N GLU A 101 -6.37 14.41 13.12
CA GLU A 101 -6.04 15.83 13.31
C GLU A 101 -5.12 16.30 12.18
N TRP A 102 -5.52 17.37 11.49
CA TRP A 102 -4.76 17.93 10.37
C TRP A 102 -3.87 19.07 10.86
N HIS A 103 -2.62 19.08 10.42
CA HIS A 103 -1.61 20.08 10.78
C HIS A 103 -1.11 20.77 9.51
N ASP A 104 -1.74 21.88 9.16
CA ASP A 104 -1.45 22.61 7.92
C ASP A 104 -0.07 23.24 7.92
N GLU A 105 0.43 23.66 9.10
CA GLU A 105 1.70 24.33 9.27
C GLU A 105 2.93 23.47 8.89
N ASN A 106 2.80 22.15 8.97
CA ASN A 106 3.88 21.21 8.65
C ASN A 106 3.45 20.12 7.66
N SER A 107 2.27 20.29 7.04
CA SER A 107 1.73 19.38 6.03
C SER A 107 1.68 17.92 6.49
N THR A 108 1.24 17.70 7.74
CA THR A 108 1.08 16.37 8.32
C THR A 108 -0.35 16.12 8.79
N VAL A 109 -0.67 14.86 9.04
CA VAL A 109 -1.91 14.42 9.68
C VAL A 109 -1.60 13.42 10.77
N SER A 110 -2.22 13.62 11.94
CA SER A 110 -2.12 12.71 13.07
C SER A 110 -3.35 11.83 13.17
N TYR A 111 -3.18 10.61 13.64
CA TYR A 111 -4.28 9.66 13.85
C TYR A 111 -3.90 8.53 14.79
N ARG A 112 -4.91 7.78 15.24
CA ARG A 112 -4.77 6.47 15.89
C ARG A 112 -5.44 5.42 15.04
N ARG A 113 -4.89 4.20 15.04
CA ARG A 113 -5.48 3.03 14.38
C ARG A 113 -6.35 2.28 15.39
N ARG A 114 -7.57 1.92 14.98
CA ARG A 114 -8.45 0.97 15.66
C ARG A 114 -8.68 -0.20 14.73
N SER A 115 -8.40 -1.40 15.20
CA SER A 115 -8.65 -2.64 14.46
C SER A 115 -9.59 -3.54 15.26
N ARG A 116 -10.53 -4.15 14.57
CA ARG A 116 -11.40 -5.19 15.09
C ARG A 116 -11.14 -6.47 14.32
N PHE A 117 -10.97 -7.57 15.03
CA PHE A 117 -10.68 -8.89 14.48
C PHE A 117 -11.88 -9.80 14.75
N ASP A 118 -12.50 -10.30 13.69
CA ASP A 118 -13.63 -11.21 13.73
C ASP A 118 -13.15 -12.61 13.28
N PHE A 119 -13.31 -13.64 14.13
CA PHE A 119 -12.87 -15.01 13.85
C PHE A 119 -13.73 -15.65 12.75
N ASP A 120 -13.10 -16.29 11.76
CA ASP A 120 -13.77 -17.04 10.72
C ASP A 120 -13.64 -18.56 10.93
N PRO A 121 -14.67 -19.25 11.48
CA PRO A 121 -14.61 -20.68 11.74
C PRO A 121 -14.62 -21.54 10.49
N LYS A 122 -15.09 -21.01 9.34
CA LYS A 122 -15.18 -21.79 8.09
C LYS A 122 -13.86 -21.91 7.38
N LEU A 123 -13.01 -20.89 7.50
CA LEU A 123 -11.69 -20.82 6.86
C LEU A 123 -10.54 -21.13 7.83
N SER A 124 -10.85 -21.41 9.09
CA SER A 124 -9.88 -21.85 10.09
C SER A 124 -9.77 -23.38 10.10
N ALA A 125 -8.53 -23.88 10.23
CA ALA A 125 -8.30 -25.30 10.48
C ALA A 125 -8.38 -25.64 11.97
N GLY A 126 -7.97 -24.71 12.85
CA GLY A 126 -8.02 -24.87 14.30
C GLY A 126 -9.29 -24.28 14.93
N ARG A 127 -9.58 -24.68 16.15
CA ARG A 127 -10.70 -24.21 16.96
C ARG A 127 -10.19 -23.28 18.08
N PRO A 128 -10.93 -22.23 18.46
CA PRO A 128 -10.56 -21.36 19.59
C PRO A 128 -10.29 -22.12 20.89
N SER A 129 -10.93 -23.27 21.08
CA SER A 129 -10.79 -24.12 22.29
C SER A 129 -9.60 -25.08 22.27
N ASP A 130 -8.82 -25.14 21.18
CA ASP A 130 -7.69 -26.07 21.08
C ASP A 130 -6.70 -25.82 22.22
N PRO A 131 -6.29 -26.85 22.98
CA PRO A 131 -5.35 -26.69 24.07
C PRO A 131 -3.94 -26.46 23.53
N ILE A 132 -3.34 -25.32 23.89
CA ILE A 132 -1.99 -24.93 23.50
C ILE A 132 -1.09 -24.92 24.73
N VAL A 133 0.02 -25.61 24.64
CA VAL A 133 1.12 -25.58 25.61
C VAL A 133 2.14 -24.57 25.13
N ALA A 134 2.37 -23.51 25.89
CA ALA A 134 3.35 -22.48 25.55
C ALA A 134 4.24 -22.12 26.75
N PRO A 135 5.46 -21.59 26.55
CA PRO A 135 6.34 -21.18 27.64
C PRO A 135 5.69 -20.05 28.45
N ASN A 136 5.99 -20.03 29.75
CA ASN A 136 5.46 -19.00 30.64
C ASN A 136 6.16 -17.64 30.39
N LEU A 137 5.63 -16.90 29.39
CA LEU A 137 6.14 -15.60 28.96
C LEU A 137 6.25 -14.58 30.11
N LEU A 138 5.32 -14.66 31.08
CA LEU A 138 5.33 -13.74 32.22
C LEU A 138 6.56 -13.88 33.09
N ILE A 139 6.92 -15.11 33.41
CA ILE A 139 8.09 -15.38 34.26
C ILE A 139 9.34 -14.91 33.55
N VAL A 140 9.46 -15.23 32.25
CA VAL A 140 10.62 -14.82 31.44
C VAL A 140 10.70 -13.30 31.34
N GLY A 141 9.59 -12.62 31.02
CA GLY A 141 9.55 -11.16 30.91
C GLY A 141 9.75 -10.43 32.23
N LEU A 142 9.15 -10.93 33.32
CA LEU A 142 9.33 -10.34 34.66
C LEU A 142 10.77 -10.45 35.15
N TYR A 143 11.40 -11.60 34.92
CA TYR A 143 12.78 -11.81 35.35
C TYR A 143 13.73 -10.82 34.67
N GLN A 144 13.56 -10.53 33.38
CA GLN A 144 14.35 -9.51 32.67
C GLN A 144 14.23 -8.13 33.31
N LYS A 145 13.03 -7.74 33.75
CA LYS A 145 12.82 -6.47 34.46
C LYS A 145 13.43 -6.46 35.85
N MET A 146 13.36 -7.59 36.58
CA MET A 146 13.88 -7.71 37.95
C MET A 146 15.39 -7.51 38.02
N VAL A 147 16.13 -7.73 36.94
CA VAL A 147 17.60 -7.52 36.92
C VAL A 147 17.95 -6.06 37.28
N MET A 148 17.08 -5.10 36.91
CA MET A 148 17.26 -3.68 37.18
C MET A 148 16.79 -3.24 38.57
N TRP A 149 16.14 -4.13 39.35
CA TRP A 149 15.58 -3.78 40.66
C TRP A 149 16.59 -3.87 41.78
N SER A 150 16.27 -3.21 42.90
CA SER A 150 17.07 -3.34 44.11
C SER A 150 17.11 -4.79 44.58
N PRO A 151 18.22 -5.24 45.25
CA PRO A 151 18.35 -6.61 45.72
C PRO A 151 17.20 -7.08 46.62
N MET A 152 16.67 -6.20 47.46
CA MET A 152 15.55 -6.51 48.37
C MET A 152 14.27 -6.81 47.59
N LEU A 153 13.88 -5.94 46.64
CA LEU A 153 12.68 -6.13 45.79
C LEU A 153 12.80 -7.37 44.92
N ARG A 154 14.00 -7.61 44.38
CA ARG A 154 14.31 -8.82 43.61
C ARG A 154 14.09 -10.09 44.46
N SER A 155 14.58 -10.11 45.71
CA SER A 155 14.41 -11.26 46.59
C SER A 155 12.94 -11.51 46.94
N LEU A 156 12.16 -10.45 47.23
CA LEU A 156 10.73 -10.56 47.49
C LEU A 156 9.97 -11.11 46.29
N MET A 157 10.30 -10.64 45.07
CA MET A 157 9.65 -11.12 43.85
C MET A 157 10.05 -12.58 43.54
N LEU A 158 11.29 -12.96 43.73
CA LEU A 158 11.73 -14.36 43.59
C LEU A 158 10.96 -15.28 44.53
N LEU A 159 10.69 -14.84 45.77
CA LEU A 159 9.85 -15.58 46.70
C LEU A 159 8.41 -15.73 46.18
N ALA A 160 7.82 -14.63 45.66
CA ALA A 160 6.50 -14.68 45.06
C ALA A 160 6.46 -15.61 43.82
N LEU A 161 7.47 -15.57 42.98
CA LEU A 161 7.61 -16.46 41.83
C LEU A 161 7.74 -17.92 42.21
N ASN A 162 8.40 -18.22 43.32
CA ASN A 162 8.50 -19.60 43.84
C ASN A 162 7.13 -20.13 44.29
N ILE A 163 6.20 -19.26 44.66
CA ILE A 163 4.83 -19.64 45.05
C ILE A 163 3.91 -19.77 43.83
N TYR A 164 3.91 -18.77 42.98
CA TYR A 164 2.92 -18.61 41.88
C TYR A 164 3.48 -18.95 40.51
N GLY A 165 4.79 -19.06 40.34
CA GLY A 165 5.48 -19.18 39.06
C GLY A 165 6.20 -20.51 38.85
N LYS A 166 5.69 -21.62 39.38
CA LYS A 166 6.36 -22.93 39.30
C LYS A 166 6.24 -23.62 37.94
N GLU A 167 5.31 -23.15 37.08
CA GLU A 167 5.04 -23.81 35.80
C GLU A 167 5.95 -23.26 34.72
N GLN A 168 6.75 -24.13 34.10
CA GLN A 168 7.61 -23.80 32.95
C GLN A 168 6.79 -23.48 31.71
N ALA A 169 5.69 -24.20 31.54
CA ALA A 169 4.75 -24.09 30.43
C ALA A 169 3.34 -23.91 30.97
N MET A 170 2.51 -23.23 30.22
CA MET A 170 1.11 -23.00 30.54
C MET A 170 0.25 -23.64 29.47
N ILE A 171 -0.81 -24.34 29.89
CA ILE A 171 -1.82 -24.90 28.97
C ILE A 171 -3.03 -23.98 28.97
N ARG A 172 -3.37 -23.42 27.83
CA ARG A 172 -4.51 -22.53 27.65
C ARG A 172 -5.18 -22.78 26.29
N PRO A 173 -6.48 -22.44 26.15
CA PRO A 173 -7.14 -22.43 24.85
C PRO A 173 -6.40 -21.52 23.85
N ALA A 174 -6.45 -21.85 22.56
CA ALA A 174 -5.84 -21.05 21.52
C ALA A 174 -6.37 -19.59 21.52
N SER A 175 -7.66 -19.38 21.79
CA SER A 175 -8.26 -18.05 21.89
C SER A 175 -7.61 -17.18 22.96
N ASP A 176 -7.23 -17.77 24.10
CA ASP A 176 -6.55 -17.06 25.20
C ASP A 176 -5.18 -16.55 24.74
N TRP A 177 -4.42 -17.35 24.00
CA TRP A 177 -3.13 -16.95 23.46
C TRP A 177 -3.25 -15.89 22.35
N MET A 178 -4.36 -15.89 21.60
CA MET A 178 -4.60 -14.93 20.52
C MET A 178 -5.18 -13.60 21.05
N PHE A 179 -6.46 -13.38 20.89
CA PHE A 179 -7.11 -12.09 21.12
C PHE A 179 -7.92 -12.00 22.42
N ASP A 180 -8.39 -13.11 23.01
CA ASP A 180 -9.22 -13.07 24.22
C ASP A 180 -8.39 -12.75 25.46
N GLY A 181 -7.19 -13.24 25.50
CA GLY A 181 -6.27 -13.07 26.60
C GLY A 181 -6.76 -13.74 27.89
N PHE A 182 -5.86 -13.98 28.82
CA PHE A 182 -6.16 -14.54 30.14
C PHE A 182 -5.55 -13.69 31.25
N ASP A 183 -6.21 -13.64 32.40
CA ASP A 183 -5.66 -13.00 33.59
C ASP A 183 -4.83 -14.02 34.42
N THR A 184 -3.93 -13.50 35.21
CA THR A 184 -3.09 -14.30 36.10
C THR A 184 -2.96 -13.63 37.46
N PRO A 185 -2.71 -14.42 38.53
CA PRO A 185 -2.44 -13.83 39.86
C PRO A 185 -1.29 -12.82 39.81
N MET A 186 -0.30 -13.03 38.95
CA MET A 186 0.86 -12.14 38.83
C MET A 186 0.48 -10.75 38.30
N ILE A 187 -0.44 -10.66 37.35
CA ILE A 187 -0.94 -9.35 36.88
C ILE A 187 -1.71 -8.65 37.99
N LYS A 188 -2.55 -9.39 38.72
CA LYS A 188 -3.30 -8.82 39.85
C LYS A 188 -2.34 -8.30 40.93
N MET A 189 -1.30 -9.04 41.25
CA MET A 189 -0.24 -8.61 42.18
C MET A 189 0.52 -7.37 41.67
N SER A 190 0.85 -7.31 40.37
CA SER A 190 1.55 -6.14 39.81
C SER A 190 0.77 -4.83 39.96
N LYS A 191 -0.56 -4.90 40.00
CA LYS A 191 -1.43 -3.74 40.23
C LYS A 191 -1.48 -3.31 41.71
N MET A 192 -1.12 -4.22 42.66
CA MET A 192 -1.10 -3.92 44.10
C MET A 192 0.21 -3.24 44.52
N VAL A 193 1.26 -3.37 43.73
CA VAL A 193 2.54 -2.71 44.03
C VAL A 193 2.48 -1.24 43.65
N PRO A 194 2.73 -0.32 44.63
CA PRO A 194 2.72 1.09 44.35
C PRO A 194 3.75 1.46 43.26
N PRO A 195 3.39 2.28 42.26
CA PRO A 195 4.33 2.71 41.22
C PRO A 195 5.56 3.44 41.75
N SER A 196 5.49 4.02 42.94
CA SER A 196 6.62 4.68 43.60
C SER A 196 7.71 3.70 44.03
N LEU A 197 7.37 2.42 44.26
CA LEU A 197 8.33 1.39 44.61
C LEU A 197 8.98 0.73 43.40
N VAL A 198 8.18 0.47 42.36
CA VAL A 198 8.65 -0.15 41.11
C VAL A 198 7.87 0.43 39.94
N PRO A 199 8.29 1.59 39.37
CA PRO A 199 7.60 2.23 38.25
C PRO A 199 7.44 1.31 37.04
N GLU A 200 8.42 0.45 36.80
CA GLU A 200 8.49 -0.44 35.63
C GLU A 200 7.65 -1.72 35.78
N MET A 201 7.08 -1.97 36.98
CA MET A 201 6.28 -3.18 37.24
C MET A 201 4.85 -3.09 36.70
N LYS A 202 4.40 -1.89 36.37
CA LYS A 202 3.03 -1.69 35.87
C LYS A 202 2.88 -2.37 34.51
N PHE A 203 2.25 -3.54 34.53
CA PHE A 203 1.83 -4.18 33.29
C PHE A 203 0.63 -3.40 32.74
N PRO A 204 0.71 -2.90 31.49
CA PRO A 204 -0.27 -1.94 30.98
C PRO A 204 -1.63 -2.57 30.68
N TYR A 205 -1.73 -3.89 30.63
CA TYR A 205 -2.92 -4.62 30.25
C TYR A 205 -3.49 -5.44 31.41
N GLU A 206 -4.78 -5.78 31.29
CA GLU A 206 -5.48 -6.59 32.28
C GLU A 206 -5.27 -8.08 32.07
N LYS A 207 -4.99 -8.47 30.83
CA LYS A 207 -4.83 -9.85 30.40
C LYS A 207 -3.58 -10.00 29.55
N ILE A 208 -3.17 -11.24 29.33
CA ILE A 208 -2.04 -11.63 28.49
C ILE A 208 -2.56 -12.44 27.33
N GLY A 209 -2.00 -12.17 26.14
CA GLY A 209 -2.23 -12.88 24.91
C GLY A 209 -1.31 -12.28 23.86
N TYR A 210 -0.89 -13.04 22.89
CA TYR A 210 0.04 -12.55 21.86
C TYR A 210 -0.53 -11.42 21.02
N ALA A 211 -1.84 -11.41 20.81
CA ALA A 211 -2.56 -10.37 20.07
C ALA A 211 -3.65 -9.66 20.90
N TYR A 212 -3.82 -10.03 22.18
CA TYR A 212 -4.89 -9.53 23.04
C TYR A 212 -5.10 -8.01 22.99
N PRO A 213 -4.07 -7.19 23.12
CA PRO A 213 -4.30 -5.76 23.20
C PRO A 213 -4.71 -5.13 21.86
N ARG A 214 -4.70 -5.87 20.75
CA ARG A 214 -4.95 -5.32 19.40
C ARG A 214 -6.42 -5.19 19.06
N ASN A 215 -7.27 -6.09 19.59
CA ASN A 215 -8.69 -6.10 19.25
C ASN A 215 -9.43 -4.94 19.94
N GLY A 216 -9.89 -3.96 19.16
CA GLY A 216 -10.62 -2.79 19.60
C GLY A 216 -9.78 -1.67 20.25
N SER A 217 -8.50 -1.92 20.57
CA SER A 217 -7.63 -0.92 21.18
C SER A 217 -7.17 0.15 20.17
N MET A 218 -7.03 1.38 20.65
CA MET A 218 -6.42 2.49 19.93
C MET A 218 -4.97 2.76 20.39
N GLU A 219 -4.57 2.19 21.54
CA GLU A 219 -3.30 2.52 22.20
C GLU A 219 -2.15 1.67 21.70
N ILE A 220 -2.41 0.40 21.34
CA ILE A 220 -1.35 -0.56 21.01
C ILE A 220 -0.51 -0.13 19.81
N TYR A 221 -1.16 0.42 18.78
CA TYR A 221 -0.46 0.88 17.58
C TYR A 221 0.19 2.25 17.76
N GLY A 222 -0.15 2.94 18.87
CA GLY A 222 0.34 4.28 19.17
C GLY A 222 -0.28 5.39 18.33
N HIS A 223 0.18 6.60 18.59
CA HIS A 223 -0.20 7.80 17.85
C HIS A 223 0.74 7.96 16.65
N HIS A 224 0.16 8.03 15.45
CA HIS A 224 0.88 8.23 14.19
C HIS A 224 0.76 9.68 13.74
N ASN A 225 1.82 10.20 13.14
CA ASN A 225 1.82 11.44 12.41
C ASN A 225 2.54 11.20 11.09
N VAL A 226 1.86 11.43 9.96
CA VAL A 226 2.38 11.15 8.61
C VAL A 226 2.28 12.37 7.72
N TYR A 227 3.16 12.48 6.73
CA TYR A 227 3.12 13.56 5.76
C TYR A 227 1.95 13.40 4.79
N THR A 228 1.25 14.51 4.53
CA THR A 228 0.08 14.55 3.62
C THR A 228 0.45 14.63 2.14
N GLY A 229 1.72 14.89 1.82
CA GLY A 229 2.19 15.11 0.45
C GLY A 229 1.90 16.49 -0.11
N ARG A 230 1.35 17.42 0.69
CA ARG A 230 0.94 18.76 0.25
C ARG A 230 2.12 19.64 -0.17
N ASP A 231 3.17 19.70 0.65
CA ASP A 231 4.37 20.49 0.36
C ASP A 231 5.33 19.73 -0.56
N GLU A 232 5.52 18.45 -0.27
CA GLU A 232 6.41 17.58 -1.03
C GLU A 232 5.71 16.22 -1.24
N PHE A 233 5.22 16.01 -2.46
CA PHE A 233 4.45 14.81 -2.80
C PHE A 233 5.22 13.51 -2.51
N ARG A 234 6.55 13.50 -2.67
CA ARG A 234 7.39 12.32 -2.40
C ARG A 234 7.37 11.86 -0.95
N LYS A 235 6.92 12.73 -0.03
CA LYS A 235 6.76 12.37 1.39
C LYS A 235 5.38 11.84 1.73
N LEU A 236 4.44 11.79 0.78
CA LEU A 236 3.09 11.30 1.03
C LEU A 236 3.12 9.94 1.75
N GLY A 237 2.41 9.85 2.89
CA GLY A 237 2.30 8.65 3.69
C GLY A 237 3.57 8.22 4.45
N GLN A 238 4.68 8.96 4.35
CA GLN A 238 5.85 8.68 5.17
C GLN A 238 5.62 9.08 6.62
N ILE A 239 6.15 8.27 7.55
CA ILE A 239 6.05 8.53 8.98
C ILE A 239 6.91 9.76 9.36
N ALA A 240 6.31 10.74 10.02
CA ALA A 240 6.99 11.90 10.56
C ALA A 240 7.25 11.73 12.07
N ARG A 241 6.24 11.23 12.82
CA ARG A 241 6.34 10.94 14.26
C ARG A 241 5.52 9.70 14.60
N TRP A 242 6.00 8.97 15.57
CA TRP A 242 5.28 7.86 16.19
C TRP A 242 5.37 7.98 17.70
N ARG A 243 4.22 7.83 18.37
CA ARG A 243 4.11 8.08 19.82
C ARG A 243 4.75 9.42 20.22
N TYR A 244 4.48 10.45 19.39
CA TYR A 244 4.97 11.84 19.53
C TYR A 244 6.48 12.05 19.32
N ASN A 245 7.26 11.00 19.09
CA ASN A 245 8.70 11.05 18.85
C ASN A 245 9.05 10.91 17.36
N ASN A 246 10.22 11.41 16.99
CA ASN A 246 10.81 11.25 15.65
C ASN A 246 11.90 10.17 15.59
N VAL A 247 12.07 9.45 16.68
CA VAL A 247 12.98 8.30 16.84
C VAL A 247 12.18 7.08 17.28
N THR A 248 12.74 5.90 17.09
CA THR A 248 12.09 4.65 17.51
C THR A 248 12.21 4.42 19.00
N GLU A 249 11.24 3.75 19.60
CA GLU A 249 11.33 3.32 21.01
C GLU A 249 12.44 2.28 21.22
N ALA A 250 12.81 1.55 20.18
CA ALA A 250 13.88 0.56 20.24
C ALA A 250 15.24 1.22 20.51
N SER A 251 15.46 2.43 19.98
CA SER A 251 16.68 3.18 20.23
C SER A 251 16.51 4.65 19.84
N PRO A 252 16.92 5.58 20.70
CA PRO A 252 16.93 7.01 20.35
C PRO A 252 17.93 7.33 19.22
N ARG A 253 18.83 6.43 18.88
CA ARG A 253 19.76 6.56 17.76
C ARG A 253 19.10 6.26 16.40
N CYS A 254 17.98 5.53 16.38
CA CYS A 254 17.27 5.15 15.16
C CYS A 254 16.17 6.16 14.86
N LYS A 255 16.36 6.96 13.78
CA LYS A 255 15.31 7.85 13.28
C LYS A 255 14.18 7.05 12.64
N LEU A 256 12.96 7.57 12.76
CA LEU A 256 11.82 7.03 12.04
C LEU A 256 12.01 7.22 10.53
N LYS A 257 11.74 6.20 9.76
CA LYS A 257 11.80 6.18 8.30
C LYS A 257 10.74 5.25 7.72
N GLY A 258 10.40 5.48 6.45
CA GLY A 258 9.52 4.62 5.69
C GLY A 258 8.08 5.08 5.66
N SER A 259 7.29 4.42 4.82
CA SER A 259 5.86 4.62 4.69
C SER A 259 5.11 3.99 5.87
N ALA A 260 3.98 4.58 6.26
CA ALA A 260 3.04 3.97 7.20
C ALA A 260 2.25 2.80 6.58
N GLY A 261 2.46 2.51 5.29
CA GLY A 261 1.96 1.32 4.60
C GLY A 261 0.93 1.57 3.51
N GLU A 262 0.24 2.71 3.51
CA GLU A 262 -0.87 2.95 2.59
C GLU A 262 -0.46 3.65 1.29
N PHE A 263 0.57 4.51 1.35
CA PHE A 263 1.01 5.30 0.20
C PHE A 263 2.48 5.07 -0.12
N HIS A 264 2.78 5.15 -1.41
CA HIS A 264 4.12 4.98 -1.94
C HIS A 264 4.46 6.15 -2.88
N PRO A 265 5.73 6.58 -2.94
CA PRO A 265 6.17 7.60 -3.89
C PRO A 265 5.95 7.13 -5.33
N ILE A 266 5.19 7.86 -6.12
CA ILE A 266 4.87 7.50 -7.51
C ILE A 266 5.59 8.43 -8.52
N PRO A 267 5.84 7.91 -9.75
CA PRO A 267 5.73 6.51 -10.15
C PRO A 267 6.77 5.63 -9.46
N LEU A 268 6.42 4.36 -9.22
CA LEU A 268 7.38 3.41 -8.66
C LEU A 268 8.53 3.18 -9.63
N VAL A 269 9.75 3.15 -9.12
CA VAL A 269 10.95 2.98 -9.94
C VAL A 269 11.43 1.54 -9.83
N LYS A 270 11.57 0.85 -10.97
CA LYS A 270 12.12 -0.52 -11.04
C LYS A 270 13.48 -0.59 -10.35
N GLY A 271 13.66 -1.65 -9.56
CA GLY A 271 14.92 -1.90 -8.85
C GLY A 271 15.12 -1.09 -7.57
N ARG A 272 14.26 -0.13 -7.25
CA ARG A 272 14.34 0.60 -5.97
C ARG A 272 13.58 -0.14 -4.88
N PRO A 273 14.19 -0.31 -3.70
CA PRO A 273 13.50 -0.87 -2.55
C PRO A 273 12.49 0.12 -1.98
N ILE A 274 11.53 -0.41 -1.20
CA ILE A 274 10.54 0.37 -0.45
C ILE A 274 10.73 0.09 1.03
N SER A 275 10.64 1.14 1.84
CA SER A 275 10.73 1.04 3.29
C SER A 275 9.37 1.30 3.94
N TYR A 276 9.03 0.48 4.92
CA TYR A 276 7.83 0.58 5.75
C TYR A 276 8.21 0.74 7.21
N PHE A 277 7.54 1.63 7.92
CA PHE A 277 7.59 1.64 9.37
C PHE A 277 6.52 0.70 9.92
N LEU A 278 6.95 -0.32 10.67
CA LEU A 278 6.05 -1.29 11.29
C LEU A 278 5.98 -1.06 12.81
N PRO A 279 4.83 -0.54 13.32
CA PRO A 279 4.64 -0.31 14.75
C PRO A 279 4.80 -1.56 15.61
N ASP A 280 4.39 -2.73 15.10
CA ASP A 280 4.49 -4.02 15.79
C ASP A 280 5.93 -4.47 16.03
N LEU A 281 6.88 -3.96 15.25
CA LEU A 281 8.31 -4.24 15.36
C LEU A 281 9.09 -3.03 15.88
N CYS A 282 8.44 -1.86 16.06
CA CYS A 282 9.05 -0.56 16.41
C CYS A 282 10.23 -0.18 15.53
N ARG A 283 10.19 -0.55 14.24
CA ARG A 283 11.30 -0.29 13.33
C ARG A 283 10.89 -0.28 11.86
N GLU A 284 11.81 0.19 11.06
CA GLU A 284 11.72 0.11 9.61
C GLU A 284 12.01 -1.31 9.12
N LEU A 285 11.22 -1.76 8.13
CA LEU A 285 11.54 -2.91 7.27
C LEU A 285 11.57 -2.47 5.81
N GLN A 286 12.54 -3.00 5.08
CA GLN A 286 12.70 -2.76 3.66
C GLN A 286 12.27 -3.98 2.86
N VAL A 287 11.59 -3.76 1.74
CA VAL A 287 11.29 -4.80 0.75
C VAL A 287 12.02 -4.48 -0.54
N ASP A 288 12.66 -5.51 -1.12
CA ASP A 288 13.47 -5.38 -2.32
C ASP A 288 12.64 -5.69 -3.56
N TYR A 289 12.84 -4.92 -4.62
CA TYR A 289 12.22 -5.20 -5.91
C TYR A 289 12.72 -6.55 -6.45
N SER A 290 11.79 -7.44 -6.80
CA SER A 290 12.10 -8.81 -7.25
C SER A 290 11.73 -9.06 -8.71
N GLY A 291 10.87 -8.23 -9.30
CA GLY A 291 10.43 -8.42 -10.68
C GLY A 291 9.07 -7.78 -10.96
N THR A 292 8.55 -8.07 -12.13
CA THR A 292 7.25 -7.65 -12.62
C THR A 292 6.38 -8.87 -12.89
N THR A 293 5.09 -8.78 -12.60
CA THR A 293 4.09 -9.82 -12.91
C THR A 293 2.80 -9.18 -13.41
N ILE A 294 1.87 -10.00 -13.88
CA ILE A 294 0.51 -9.58 -14.18
C ILE A 294 -0.41 -10.08 -13.06
N PHE A 295 -1.04 -9.15 -12.37
CA PHE A 295 -2.03 -9.43 -11.34
C PHE A 295 -3.42 -9.04 -11.88
N GLU A 296 -4.26 -10.03 -12.15
CA GLU A 296 -5.62 -9.86 -12.69
C GLU A 296 -5.74 -8.91 -13.90
N GLY A 297 -4.74 -9.00 -14.81
CA GLY A 297 -4.67 -8.16 -16.02
C GLY A 297 -3.99 -6.81 -15.85
N ILE A 298 -3.47 -6.50 -14.64
CA ILE A 298 -2.73 -5.26 -14.35
C ILE A 298 -1.24 -5.60 -14.16
N GLU A 299 -0.35 -4.75 -14.69
CA GLU A 299 1.08 -4.83 -14.39
C GLU A 299 1.30 -4.56 -12.90
N ALA A 300 2.05 -5.43 -12.25
CA ALA A 300 2.39 -5.33 -10.85
C ALA A 300 3.90 -5.45 -10.64
N TYR A 301 4.47 -4.56 -9.81
CA TYR A 301 5.83 -4.71 -9.31
C TYR A 301 5.79 -5.58 -8.06
N VAL A 302 6.63 -6.62 -8.06
CA VAL A 302 6.75 -7.58 -6.97
C VAL A 302 7.92 -7.19 -6.09
N TYR A 303 7.64 -7.02 -4.82
CA TYR A 303 8.64 -6.77 -3.78
C TYR A 303 8.66 -7.94 -2.80
N ARG A 304 9.86 -8.28 -2.30
CA ARG A 304 10.05 -9.38 -1.34
C ARG A 304 10.80 -8.91 -0.11
N GLY A 305 10.50 -9.53 1.01
CA GLY A 305 11.20 -9.26 2.26
C GLY A 305 12.69 -9.56 2.16
N SER A 306 13.52 -8.56 2.45
CA SER A 306 14.97 -8.69 2.38
C SER A 306 15.52 -9.48 3.57
N ALA A 307 16.51 -10.34 3.32
CA ALA A 307 17.29 -10.96 4.40
C ALA A 307 18.06 -9.91 5.21
N ARG A 308 18.42 -8.77 4.61
CA ARG A 308 19.10 -7.66 5.29
C ARG A 308 18.26 -7.05 6.43
N ASN A 309 16.93 -7.15 6.35
CA ASN A 309 16.06 -6.69 7.44
C ASN A 309 16.33 -7.44 8.73
N MET A 310 16.52 -8.77 8.63
CA MET A 310 16.72 -9.66 9.77
C MET A 310 18.21 -9.83 10.14
N ALA A 311 19.10 -9.13 9.42
CA ALA A 311 20.53 -9.16 9.72
C ALA A 311 20.84 -8.37 10.99
N ASN A 312 21.82 -8.83 11.77
CA ASN A 312 22.33 -8.10 12.91
C ASN A 312 23.09 -6.82 12.46
N GLY A 313 23.44 -5.95 13.41
CA GLY A 313 24.09 -4.68 13.08
C GLY A 313 25.54 -4.80 12.59
N THR A 314 26.15 -5.99 12.67
CA THR A 314 27.47 -6.27 12.11
C THR A 314 27.35 -6.63 10.62
N ASP A 315 26.39 -7.51 10.28
CA ASP A 315 26.15 -7.96 8.91
C ASP A 315 25.44 -6.89 8.07
N ASN A 316 24.62 -6.06 8.69
CA ASN A 316 23.99 -4.90 8.07
C ASN A 316 24.15 -3.64 8.94
N PRO A 317 25.06 -2.72 8.61
CA PRO A 317 25.30 -1.50 9.36
C PRO A 317 24.07 -0.60 9.57
N ASP A 318 23.08 -0.65 8.65
CA ASP A 318 21.82 0.10 8.80
C ASP A 318 21.03 -0.34 10.04
N ASN A 319 21.24 -1.56 10.51
CA ASN A 319 20.64 -2.10 11.72
C ASN A 319 21.46 -1.81 13.00
N SER A 320 22.64 -1.21 12.89
CA SER A 320 23.53 -0.97 14.03
C SER A 320 22.91 -0.05 15.10
N CYS A 321 22.04 0.88 14.70
CA CYS A 321 21.37 1.75 15.65
C CYS A 321 20.41 1.00 16.60
N TYR A 322 19.95 -0.21 16.23
CA TYR A 322 19.08 -1.05 17.05
C TYR A 322 19.86 -1.96 18.01
N CYS A 323 21.16 -2.07 17.86
CA CYS A 323 22.01 -2.75 18.82
C CYS A 323 22.23 -1.85 20.04
N GLN A 324 22.17 -2.41 21.25
CA GLN A 324 22.55 -1.67 22.45
C GLN A 324 24.07 -1.50 22.48
N ASP A 325 24.82 -2.49 22.94
CA ASP A 325 26.27 -2.42 23.02
C ASP A 325 26.99 -3.51 22.21
N ASN A 326 26.30 -4.59 21.86
CA ASN A 326 26.87 -5.71 21.15
C ASN A 326 25.97 -6.20 20.00
N CYS A 327 26.32 -5.80 18.77
CA CYS A 327 25.58 -6.22 17.58
C CYS A 327 25.75 -7.71 17.22
N GLN A 328 26.72 -8.40 17.82
CA GLN A 328 27.01 -9.82 17.57
C GLN A 328 26.31 -10.75 18.56
N GLU A 329 25.67 -10.21 19.59
CA GLU A 329 25.01 -11.03 20.63
C GLU A 329 23.93 -11.96 20.03
N VAL A 330 23.27 -11.49 18.98
CA VAL A 330 22.25 -12.24 18.24
C VAL A 330 22.72 -12.40 16.80
N ARG A 331 22.75 -13.64 16.29
CA ARG A 331 23.08 -13.93 14.90
C ARG A 331 22.01 -13.38 13.97
N SER A 332 22.34 -13.18 12.71
CA SER A 332 21.39 -12.71 11.69
C SER A 332 20.20 -13.65 11.52
N GLY A 333 19.01 -13.09 11.35
CA GLY A 333 17.75 -13.82 11.23
C GLY A 333 16.73 -13.47 12.30
N LEU A 334 17.16 -12.81 13.41
CA LEU A 334 16.28 -12.35 14.47
C LEU A 334 16.47 -10.88 14.78
N LEU A 335 15.36 -10.20 15.01
CA LEU A 335 15.30 -8.80 15.42
C LEU A 335 14.84 -8.70 16.86
N ASN A 336 15.61 -8.03 17.70
CA ASN A 336 15.16 -7.71 19.05
C ASN A 336 14.02 -6.67 19.00
N ILE A 337 12.84 -7.06 19.47
CA ILE A 337 11.64 -6.22 19.57
C ILE A 337 11.16 -6.06 21.02
N SER A 338 12.03 -6.33 22.00
CA SER A 338 11.69 -6.30 23.42
C SER A 338 11.13 -4.95 23.87
N SER A 339 11.60 -3.84 23.29
CA SER A 339 11.07 -2.49 23.58
C SER A 339 9.59 -2.34 23.22
N CYS A 340 9.12 -3.00 22.16
CA CYS A 340 7.72 -3.03 21.77
C CYS A 340 6.87 -3.99 22.63
N TRP A 341 7.52 -4.91 23.32
CA TRP A 341 6.92 -5.95 24.13
C TRP A 341 7.17 -5.74 25.63
N TYR A 342 7.19 -4.46 26.04
CA TYR A 342 7.32 -4.06 27.46
C TYR A 342 8.55 -4.63 28.17
N GLY A 343 9.63 -4.86 27.42
CA GLY A 343 10.88 -5.41 27.93
C GLY A 343 10.91 -6.93 28.03
N ALA A 344 9.85 -7.65 27.61
CA ALA A 344 9.93 -9.10 27.46
C ALA A 344 10.94 -9.45 26.36
N PRO A 345 11.77 -10.50 26.49
CA PRO A 345 12.81 -10.83 25.53
C PRO A 345 12.21 -11.51 24.28
N VAL A 346 11.44 -10.74 23.54
CA VAL A 346 10.77 -11.17 22.29
C VAL A 346 11.56 -10.70 21.09
N PHE A 347 11.69 -11.61 20.13
CA PHE A 347 12.42 -11.41 18.87
C PHE A 347 11.52 -11.73 17.69
N ALA A 348 11.60 -10.92 16.65
CA ALA A 348 10.90 -11.16 15.39
C ALA A 348 11.82 -11.87 14.40
N SER A 349 11.25 -12.78 13.61
CA SER A 349 11.90 -13.44 12.47
C SER A 349 10.89 -13.69 11.34
N TYR A 350 11.35 -14.14 10.19
CA TYR A 350 10.46 -14.81 9.26
C TYR A 350 10.00 -16.15 9.85
N PRO A 351 8.79 -16.64 9.46
CA PRO A 351 8.26 -17.89 10.00
C PRO A 351 9.24 -19.07 9.81
N HIS A 352 9.26 -19.97 10.78
CA HIS A 352 10.14 -21.14 10.81
C HIS A 352 11.64 -20.83 10.64
N PHE A 353 12.06 -19.61 11.01
CA PHE A 353 13.43 -19.10 10.83
C PHE A 353 13.88 -19.06 9.36
N TYR A 354 12.92 -18.87 8.42
CA TYR A 354 13.23 -18.68 7.01
C TYR A 354 14.21 -17.50 6.80
N LYS A 355 15.24 -17.68 5.99
CA LYS A 355 16.34 -16.71 5.78
C LYS A 355 17.12 -16.33 7.06
N ALA A 356 17.03 -17.11 8.13
CA ALA A 356 17.83 -16.92 9.34
C ALA A 356 19.07 -17.82 9.36
N ASP A 357 20.01 -17.53 10.27
CA ASP A 357 21.15 -18.42 10.53
C ASP A 357 20.63 -19.82 10.90
N PRO A 358 21.14 -20.90 10.29
CA PRO A 358 20.73 -22.29 10.56
C PRO A 358 20.75 -22.67 12.05
N TYR A 359 21.62 -22.03 12.82
CA TYR A 359 21.72 -22.19 14.27
C TYR A 359 20.36 -22.16 14.97
N TYR A 360 19.44 -21.28 14.54
CA TYR A 360 18.13 -21.15 15.21
C TYR A 360 17.23 -22.35 14.98
N GLY A 361 17.16 -22.82 13.75
CA GLY A 361 16.38 -24.02 13.41
C GLY A 361 16.94 -25.29 14.06
N GLU A 362 18.26 -25.36 14.27
CA GLU A 362 18.94 -26.49 14.90
C GLU A 362 18.70 -26.57 16.42
N GLN A 363 18.33 -25.46 17.08
CA GLN A 363 18.09 -25.44 18.54
C GLN A 363 16.74 -26.04 18.94
N VAL A 364 15.78 -26.13 17.99
CA VAL A 364 14.41 -26.59 18.25
C VAL A 364 14.01 -27.62 17.19
N GLU A 365 13.06 -28.48 17.53
CA GLU A 365 12.46 -29.43 16.59
C GLU A 365 11.10 -28.91 16.10
N GLY A 366 10.74 -29.24 14.85
CA GLY A 366 9.45 -28.89 14.24
C GLY A 366 9.51 -27.71 13.27
N MET A 367 10.64 -27.04 13.14
CA MET A 367 10.82 -25.95 12.18
C MET A 367 11.04 -26.49 10.76
N LYS A 368 10.27 -25.97 9.80
CA LYS A 368 10.31 -26.36 8.39
C LYS A 368 10.23 -25.09 7.53
N PRO A 369 11.36 -24.39 7.31
CA PRO A 369 11.36 -23.17 6.50
C PRO A 369 10.97 -23.53 5.07
N ASP A 370 10.03 -22.75 4.52
CA ASP A 370 9.51 -22.89 3.17
C ASP A 370 9.38 -21.52 2.53
N LYS A 371 9.84 -21.38 1.28
CA LYS A 371 9.85 -20.08 0.58
C LYS A 371 8.44 -19.59 0.31
N ASP A 372 7.57 -20.45 -0.20
CA ASP A 372 6.25 -20.04 -0.69
C ASP A 372 5.31 -19.71 0.48
N ARG A 373 5.47 -20.43 1.60
CA ARG A 373 4.67 -20.23 2.81
C ARG A 373 5.20 -19.11 3.72
N HIS A 374 6.51 -18.81 3.71
CA HIS A 374 7.11 -17.97 4.76
C HIS A 374 7.74 -16.68 4.23
N GLU A 375 7.85 -16.51 2.89
CA GLU A 375 8.41 -15.28 2.34
C GLU A 375 7.38 -14.15 2.33
N MET A 376 7.80 -12.97 2.78
CA MET A 376 6.99 -11.75 2.65
C MET A 376 6.97 -11.30 1.19
N VAL A 377 5.76 -11.01 0.66
CA VAL A 377 5.55 -10.55 -0.71
C VAL A 377 4.59 -9.37 -0.73
N ILE A 378 4.91 -8.34 -1.49
CA ILE A 378 4.06 -7.17 -1.73
C ILE A 378 3.97 -6.94 -3.23
N MET A 379 2.77 -6.77 -3.75
CA MET A 379 2.51 -6.42 -5.14
C MET A 379 1.88 -5.03 -5.21
N LEU A 380 2.51 -4.15 -5.97
CA LEU A 380 2.06 -2.76 -6.13
C LEU A 380 1.84 -2.44 -7.60
N GLU A 381 0.82 -1.64 -7.89
CA GLU A 381 0.62 -1.07 -9.22
C GLU A 381 1.63 0.08 -9.45
N PRO A 382 2.40 0.07 -10.57
CA PRO A 382 3.55 0.96 -10.73
C PRO A 382 3.23 2.45 -10.84
N LYS A 383 2.11 2.83 -11.45
CA LYS A 383 1.77 4.23 -11.72
C LYS A 383 1.19 4.92 -10.49
N THR A 384 0.29 4.24 -9.78
CA THR A 384 -0.43 4.78 -8.62
C THR A 384 0.23 4.42 -7.29
N GLY A 385 1.13 3.42 -7.27
CA GLY A 385 1.66 2.87 -6.04
C GLY A 385 0.62 2.12 -5.19
N MET A 386 -0.56 1.83 -5.74
CA MET A 386 -1.63 1.16 -5.02
C MET A 386 -1.25 -0.28 -4.69
N VAL A 387 -1.59 -0.70 -3.49
CA VAL A 387 -1.41 -2.09 -3.04
C VAL A 387 -2.42 -2.98 -3.77
N LEU A 388 -1.92 -3.98 -4.49
CA LEU A 388 -2.72 -5.04 -5.11
C LEU A 388 -2.85 -6.26 -4.20
N GLU A 389 -1.71 -6.71 -3.64
CA GLU A 389 -1.65 -7.79 -2.66
C GLU A 389 -0.48 -7.59 -1.69
N ILE A 390 -0.71 -7.86 -0.41
CA ILE A 390 0.34 -7.99 0.62
C ILE A 390 0.20 -9.34 1.28
N LYS A 391 1.32 -10.06 1.42
CA LYS A 391 1.50 -11.22 2.30
C LYS A 391 2.65 -10.91 3.24
N ALA A 392 2.31 -10.28 4.38
CA ALA A 392 3.29 -9.94 5.39
C ALA A 392 3.36 -11.04 6.46
N ARG A 393 4.51 -11.70 6.56
CA ARG A 393 4.71 -12.91 7.35
C ARG A 393 5.81 -12.69 8.37
N ILE A 394 5.43 -12.70 9.63
CA ILE A 394 6.34 -12.44 10.76
C ILE A 394 6.02 -13.41 11.89
N MET A 395 7.07 -13.94 12.51
CA MET A 395 7.04 -14.84 13.66
C MET A 395 7.62 -14.15 14.90
N ALA A 396 6.95 -14.30 16.02
CA ALA A 396 7.44 -13.89 17.32
C ALA A 396 8.11 -15.07 18.03
N ASN A 397 9.28 -14.83 18.62
CA ASN A 397 10.08 -15.81 19.34
C ASN A 397 10.44 -15.28 20.72
N LEU A 398 10.40 -16.13 21.73
CA LEU A 398 10.83 -15.82 23.09
C LEU A 398 12.24 -16.34 23.35
N LEU A 399 13.15 -15.48 23.77
CA LEU A 399 14.46 -15.91 24.24
C LEU A 399 14.35 -16.51 25.65
N VAL A 400 14.72 -17.78 25.79
CA VAL A 400 14.85 -18.49 27.05
C VAL A 400 16.33 -18.75 27.32
N GLU A 401 16.80 -18.31 28.47
CA GLU A 401 18.21 -18.44 28.88
C GLU A 401 18.32 -19.00 30.30
N PRO A 402 19.46 -19.67 30.65
CA PRO A 402 19.70 -20.20 32.01
C PRO A 402 19.59 -19.14 33.09
N LYS A 403 19.86 -17.88 32.74
CA LYS A 403 19.86 -16.75 33.69
C LYS A 403 18.45 -16.25 34.02
N THR A 404 17.44 -16.70 33.29
CA THR A 404 16.10 -16.08 33.28
C THR A 404 15.31 -16.38 34.58
N HIS A 405 15.40 -17.57 35.18
CA HIS A 405 14.77 -17.94 36.45
C HIS A 405 15.24 -19.31 36.91
N LEU A 406 15.03 -19.63 38.22
CA LEU A 406 15.34 -20.95 38.76
C LEU A 406 14.76 -22.11 37.95
N ILE A 407 13.55 -21.94 37.41
CA ILE A 407 12.87 -22.95 36.57
C ILE A 407 13.62 -23.18 35.24
N TYR A 408 14.24 -22.13 34.69
CA TYR A 408 14.99 -22.20 33.45
C TYR A 408 16.51 -22.36 33.67
N ARG A 409 16.95 -22.64 34.91
CA ARG A 409 18.37 -22.70 35.26
C ARG A 409 19.14 -23.76 34.47
N THR A 410 18.49 -24.83 34.10
CA THR A 410 19.05 -25.91 33.28
C THR A 410 18.81 -25.74 31.79
N ALA A 411 18.04 -24.71 31.38
CA ALA A 411 17.74 -24.48 29.99
C ALA A 411 18.98 -24.11 29.19
N ARG A 412 19.02 -24.52 27.93
CA ARG A 412 19.97 -23.96 26.96
C ARG A 412 19.43 -22.60 26.45
N ARG A 413 20.34 -21.69 26.11
CA ARG A 413 19.96 -20.46 25.44
C ARG A 413 19.31 -20.81 24.11
N THR A 414 17.99 -20.58 23.99
CA THR A 414 17.18 -21.05 22.86
C THR A 414 16.06 -20.04 22.57
N PHE A 415 15.75 -19.84 21.30
CA PHE A 415 14.62 -19.02 20.86
C PHE A 415 13.40 -19.92 20.62
N PHE A 416 12.38 -19.76 21.46
CA PHE A 416 11.14 -20.53 21.39
C PHE A 416 10.18 -19.84 20.43
N PRO A 417 9.77 -20.47 19.32
CA PRO A 417 8.72 -19.94 18.47
C PRO A 417 7.40 -19.89 19.25
N LEU A 418 6.69 -18.76 19.17
CA LEU A 418 5.42 -18.55 19.88
C LEU A 418 4.25 -18.60 18.92
N ILE A 419 4.23 -17.66 17.98
CA ILE A 419 3.16 -17.43 17.03
C ILE A 419 3.71 -16.77 15.78
N TRP A 420 3.14 -17.07 14.63
CA TRP A 420 3.38 -16.28 13.44
C TRP A 420 2.07 -15.88 12.75
N ALA A 421 2.10 -14.77 12.06
CA ALA A 421 0.97 -14.23 11.33
C ALA A 421 1.25 -14.19 9.84
N ASP A 422 0.33 -14.66 9.01
CA ASP A 422 0.21 -14.34 7.59
C ASP A 422 -0.83 -13.22 7.46
N TYR A 423 -0.36 -12.00 7.35
CA TYR A 423 -1.19 -10.81 7.19
C TYR A 423 -1.44 -10.60 5.70
N ASN A 424 -2.64 -10.96 5.27
CA ASN A 424 -3.01 -11.00 3.86
C ASN A 424 -3.97 -9.85 3.54
N VAL A 425 -3.49 -8.89 2.76
CA VAL A 425 -4.28 -7.75 2.28
C VAL A 425 -4.45 -7.88 0.78
N ARG A 426 -5.68 -7.82 0.30
CA ARG A 426 -6.00 -7.86 -1.13
C ARG A 426 -6.90 -6.69 -1.50
N ILE A 427 -6.65 -6.12 -2.66
CA ILE A 427 -7.50 -5.08 -3.26
C ILE A 427 -8.89 -5.67 -3.54
N THR A 428 -9.94 -4.91 -3.22
CA THR A 428 -11.32 -5.30 -3.57
C THR A 428 -11.60 -5.14 -5.06
N ASP A 429 -12.57 -5.90 -5.58
CA ASP A 429 -12.93 -5.87 -7.01
C ASP A 429 -13.36 -4.46 -7.47
N ASP A 430 -14.02 -3.70 -6.60
CA ASP A 430 -14.43 -2.32 -6.89
C ASP A 430 -13.22 -1.42 -7.15
N LEU A 431 -12.22 -1.43 -6.24
CA LEU A 431 -10.99 -0.65 -6.41
C LEU A 431 -10.16 -1.15 -7.59
N LEU A 432 -10.12 -2.46 -7.80
CA LEU A 432 -9.44 -3.07 -8.94
C LEU A 432 -10.04 -2.58 -10.28
N GLY A 433 -11.37 -2.41 -10.33
CA GLY A 433 -12.07 -1.85 -11.47
C GLY A 433 -11.59 -0.43 -11.83
N TYR A 434 -11.40 0.43 -10.83
CA TYR A 434 -10.84 1.77 -11.06
C TYR A 434 -9.41 1.73 -11.58
N VAL A 435 -8.57 0.85 -11.04
CA VAL A 435 -7.19 0.69 -11.51
C VAL A 435 -7.15 0.19 -12.95
N LYS A 436 -8.01 -0.76 -13.33
CA LYS A 436 -8.15 -1.26 -14.71
C LYS A 436 -8.64 -0.20 -15.69
N LEU A 437 -9.41 0.77 -15.24
CA LEU A 437 -9.93 1.86 -16.07
C LEU A 437 -8.84 2.86 -16.48
N MET A 438 -7.83 3.10 -15.66
CA MET A 438 -6.78 4.11 -15.92
C MET A 438 -6.06 3.92 -17.25
N PRO A 439 -5.49 2.75 -17.61
CA PRO A 439 -4.82 2.56 -18.90
C PRO A 439 -5.79 2.69 -20.08
N ILE A 440 -7.07 2.36 -19.89
CA ILE A 440 -8.10 2.53 -20.93
C ILE A 440 -8.35 4.03 -21.19
N LEU A 441 -8.47 4.83 -20.13
CA LEU A 441 -8.65 6.29 -20.24
C LEU A 441 -7.44 6.95 -20.91
N GLU A 442 -6.22 6.53 -20.56
CA GLU A 442 -5.00 6.99 -21.22
C GLU A 442 -5.00 6.65 -22.71
N PHE A 443 -5.32 5.42 -23.08
CA PHE A 443 -5.41 4.98 -24.47
C PHE A 443 -6.46 5.75 -25.27
N VAL A 444 -7.67 5.89 -24.72
CA VAL A 444 -8.76 6.66 -25.35
C VAL A 444 -8.36 8.13 -25.48
N GLY A 445 -7.76 8.72 -24.45
CA GLY A 445 -7.25 10.09 -24.48
C GLY A 445 -6.22 10.33 -25.60
N LYS A 446 -5.26 9.41 -25.77
CA LYS A 446 -4.27 9.46 -26.87
C LYS A 446 -4.96 9.37 -28.23
N ILE A 447 -5.92 8.46 -28.43
CA ILE A 447 -6.67 8.34 -29.67
C ILE A 447 -7.45 9.62 -29.95
N CYS A 448 -8.21 10.13 -28.99
CA CYS A 448 -8.97 11.39 -29.15
C CYS A 448 -8.04 12.57 -29.50
N GLY A 449 -6.87 12.63 -28.86
CA GLY A 449 -5.86 13.62 -29.17
C GLY A 449 -5.35 13.51 -30.61
N ILE A 450 -5.01 12.31 -31.10
CA ILE A 450 -4.57 12.08 -32.47
C ILE A 450 -5.67 12.46 -33.46
N LEU A 451 -6.91 12.05 -33.20
CA LEU A 451 -8.06 12.43 -34.05
C LEU A 451 -8.27 13.95 -34.07
N GLY A 452 -8.07 14.62 -32.94
CA GLY A 452 -8.14 16.08 -32.84
C GLY A 452 -7.07 16.78 -33.68
N VAL A 453 -5.83 16.25 -33.69
CA VAL A 453 -4.75 16.75 -34.57
C VAL A 453 -5.16 16.60 -36.04
N VAL A 454 -5.61 15.41 -36.45
CA VAL A 454 -6.02 15.14 -37.84
C VAL A 454 -7.14 16.07 -38.25
N LEU A 455 -8.18 16.18 -37.42
CA LEU A 455 -9.34 17.08 -37.72
C LEU A 455 -8.90 18.54 -37.81
N GLY A 456 -8.09 19.01 -36.89
CA GLY A 456 -7.56 20.36 -36.88
C GLY A 456 -6.74 20.68 -38.13
N VAL A 457 -5.87 19.75 -38.55
CA VAL A 457 -5.10 19.87 -39.80
C VAL A 457 -6.00 19.92 -41.01
N LEU A 458 -7.01 19.05 -41.10
CA LEU A 458 -8.00 19.09 -42.19
C LEU A 458 -8.74 20.44 -42.24
N MET A 459 -9.12 21.00 -41.10
CA MET A 459 -9.76 22.32 -41.02
C MET A 459 -8.82 23.45 -41.48
N VAL A 460 -7.53 23.37 -41.18
CA VAL A 460 -6.54 24.37 -41.65
C VAL A 460 -6.39 24.35 -43.16
N PHE A 461 -6.35 23.17 -43.77
CA PHE A 461 -6.20 23.05 -45.24
C PHE A 461 -7.52 23.28 -46.00
N TRP A 462 -8.67 23.21 -45.35
CA TRP A 462 -9.98 23.44 -45.95
C TRP A 462 -10.10 24.84 -46.58
N TYR A 463 -9.62 25.88 -45.90
CA TYR A 463 -9.68 27.26 -46.36
C TYR A 463 -8.88 27.50 -47.65
N PRO A 464 -7.59 27.18 -47.77
CA PRO A 464 -6.84 27.35 -48.99
C PRO A 464 -7.39 26.49 -50.13
N HIS A 465 -7.83 25.26 -49.85
CA HIS A 465 -8.47 24.40 -50.86
C HIS A 465 -9.74 25.06 -51.43
N GLN A 466 -10.63 25.59 -50.61
CA GLN A 466 -11.83 26.28 -51.04
C GLN A 466 -11.51 27.57 -51.84
N MET A 467 -10.49 28.29 -51.44
CA MET A 467 -10.02 29.50 -52.17
C MET A 467 -9.47 29.15 -53.55
N ILE A 468 -8.69 28.08 -53.68
CA ILE A 468 -8.14 27.59 -54.94
C ILE A 468 -9.30 27.12 -55.84
N TRP A 469 -10.21 26.35 -55.29
CA TRP A 469 -11.37 25.84 -56.03
C TRP A 469 -12.29 26.96 -56.50
N GLN A 470 -12.59 27.97 -55.67
CA GLN A 470 -13.36 29.14 -56.07
C GLN A 470 -12.66 29.96 -57.16
N LYS A 471 -11.34 30.16 -57.07
CA LYS A 471 -10.58 30.85 -58.14
C LYS A 471 -10.58 30.04 -59.42
N SER A 472 -10.42 28.74 -59.40
CA SER A 472 -10.50 27.88 -60.58
C SER A 472 -11.90 27.89 -61.20
N LEU A 473 -12.95 27.91 -60.39
CA LEU A 473 -14.34 28.01 -60.87
C LEU A 473 -14.61 29.36 -61.52
N MET A 474 -14.18 30.48 -60.92
CA MET A 474 -14.30 31.83 -61.50
C MET A 474 -13.52 31.95 -62.80
N HIS A 475 -12.32 31.39 -62.89
CA HIS A 475 -11.53 31.39 -64.11
C HIS A 475 -12.21 30.59 -65.26
N LYS A 476 -12.82 29.43 -64.92
CA LYS A 476 -13.61 28.66 -65.89
C LYS A 476 -14.85 29.44 -66.39
N ILE A 477 -15.57 30.16 -65.48
CA ILE A 477 -16.70 30.98 -65.84
C ILE A 477 -16.26 32.15 -66.73
N GLU A 478 -15.12 32.77 -66.41
CA GLU A 478 -14.55 33.87 -67.19
C GLU A 478 -14.16 33.42 -68.63
N ILE A 479 -13.51 32.26 -68.78
CA ILE A 479 -13.20 31.66 -70.08
C ILE A 479 -14.50 31.36 -70.85
N SER A 480 -15.50 30.75 -70.21
CA SER A 480 -16.81 30.48 -70.87
C SER A 480 -17.52 31.73 -71.27
N SER A 481 -17.45 32.82 -70.50
CA SER A 481 -18.06 34.13 -70.92
C SER A 481 -17.30 34.77 -72.06
N ILE A 482 -15.97 34.62 -72.14
CA ILE A 482 -15.18 35.13 -73.29
C ILE A 482 -15.48 34.33 -74.57
N GLU A 483 -15.64 33.01 -74.47
CA GLU A 483 -16.06 32.17 -75.63
C GLU A 483 -17.47 32.51 -76.11
N THR A 484 -18.39 32.75 -75.15
CA THR A 484 -19.78 33.17 -75.52
C THR A 484 -19.79 34.54 -76.15
N ASN A 485 -18.98 35.51 -75.68
CA ASN A 485 -18.87 36.83 -76.32
C ASN A 485 -18.16 36.79 -77.68
N ARG A 486 -17.23 35.87 -77.92
CA ARG A 486 -16.57 35.65 -79.20
C ARG A 486 -17.53 35.07 -80.23
N SER A 487 -18.52 34.31 -79.84
CA SER A 487 -19.56 33.77 -80.72
C SER A 487 -20.68 34.77 -81.05
N LEU A 488 -20.67 35.97 -80.42
CA LEU A 488 -21.64 37.05 -80.63
C LEU A 488 -21.08 38.25 -81.40
N GLU A 489 -19.83 38.19 -81.95
CA GLU A 489 -19.37 39.22 -82.87
C GLU A 489 -20.17 39.14 -84.17
N PRO A 490 -20.81 40.23 -84.61
CA PRO A 490 -21.61 40.23 -85.87
C PRO A 490 -20.64 40.06 -87.05
N VAL A 491 -20.88 39.02 -87.85
CA VAL A 491 -20.33 38.87 -89.20
C VAL A 491 -20.77 40.06 -90.01
N LYS A 492 -19.83 40.92 -90.40
CA LYS A 492 -20.06 41.94 -91.43
C LYS A 492 -20.49 41.25 -92.73
N ASN A 493 -21.78 41.38 -93.00
CA ASN A 493 -22.34 41.07 -94.33
C ASN A 493 -21.77 41.99 -95.37
N ASN A 494 -21.13 41.42 -96.37
CA ASN A 494 -21.19 41.89 -97.73
C ASN A 494 -21.68 40.73 -98.55
N ASP A 495 -22.79 41.10 -99.27
CA ASP A 495 -23.32 40.60 -100.56
C ASP A 495 -24.23 39.35 -100.57
N VAL A 496 -25.35 39.65 -101.07
CA VAL A 496 -26.22 39.00 -102.12
C VAL A 496 -27.33 38.07 -101.59
N GLU A 497 -28.46 38.63 -101.71
CA GLU A 497 -29.65 38.26 -102.57
C GLU A 497 -30.22 36.84 -102.39
N ASP A 498 -31.53 36.95 -102.18
CA ASP A 498 -32.60 36.06 -102.63
C ASP A 498 -32.83 34.70 -102.03
N SER A 499 -33.91 34.65 -101.39
CA SER A 499 -35.07 33.79 -101.69
C SER A 499 -35.78 33.24 -100.44
N PRO A 500 -37.04 33.03 -100.53
CA PRO A 500 -37.96 33.17 -99.40
C PRO A 500 -38.49 31.83 -98.87
N LEU A 501 -38.90 31.85 -97.68
CA LEU A 501 -40.04 31.04 -97.16
C LEU A 501 -40.24 31.44 -95.70
N LEU A 502 -40.98 32.40 -95.46
CA LEU A 502 -42.34 32.56 -94.95
C LEU A 502 -42.87 31.46 -94.04
N LYS A 503 -43.31 31.98 -92.94
CA LYS A 503 -44.52 31.59 -92.21
C LYS A 503 -44.44 30.42 -91.18
N GLY A 504 -44.83 30.82 -90.02
CA GLY A 504 -45.64 30.03 -89.10
C GLY A 504 -45.01 29.90 -87.76
N LEU A 505 -45.42 30.35 -86.79
CA LEU A 505 -46.63 30.41 -86.04
C LEU A 505 -46.43 31.24 -84.77
N LYS A 506 -47.30 32.14 -84.65
CA LYS A 506 -47.69 32.81 -83.41
C LYS A 506 -48.28 31.85 -82.38
N TYR A 507 -48.26 32.31 -81.17
CA TYR A 507 -49.20 32.04 -80.09
C TYR A 507 -48.86 30.93 -79.10
N ILE A 508 -48.90 31.30 -77.91
CA ILE A 508 -49.67 31.03 -76.70
C ILE A 508 -48.64 31.04 -75.57
N GLY A 509 -48.73 31.78 -74.52
CA GLY A 509 -49.82 32.39 -73.81
C GLY A 509 -49.40 32.48 -72.39
N ALA A 510 -49.58 33.62 -71.85
CA ALA A 510 -49.45 33.92 -70.46
C ALA A 510 -50.40 33.05 -69.60
N LYS A 511 -50.07 32.76 -68.43
CA LYS A 511 -50.88 33.01 -67.21
C LYS A 511 -50.31 32.22 -65.97
N ASP A 512 -50.09 33.01 -64.98
CA ASP A 512 -50.72 32.95 -63.65
C ASP A 512 -50.45 31.67 -62.87
N ALA A 513 -50.15 31.63 -61.63
CA ALA A 513 -50.48 32.46 -60.47
C ALA A 513 -49.69 31.90 -59.31
N VAL A 514 -49.20 32.74 -58.43
CA VAL A 514 -49.69 32.98 -57.07
C VAL A 514 -50.13 31.74 -56.30
N GLY A 515 -49.52 31.58 -55.19
CA GLY A 515 -50.09 30.82 -54.06
C GLY A 515 -49.11 30.39 -52.99
N ASN A 516 -48.94 31.24 -52.03
CA ASN A 516 -49.01 31.06 -50.58
C ASN A 516 -48.74 29.68 -50.02
N GLY A 517 -47.85 29.67 -49.07
CA GLY A 517 -48.24 29.64 -47.60
C GLY A 517 -47.85 28.38 -46.87
N ASN A 518 -47.16 28.58 -45.92
CA ASN A 518 -46.89 28.11 -44.58
C ASN A 518 -45.49 27.60 -44.35
#